data_bd697b98ac28d28f1e1b4efac94aa2a5
#
_entry.id   bd697b98ac28d28f1e1b4efac94aa2a5
#
_cell.length_a   1.000
_cell.length_b   1.000
_cell.length_c   1.000
_cell.angle_alpha   90.00
_cell.angle_beta   90.00
_cell.angle_gamma   90.00
#
_symmetry.space_group_name_H-M   'P 1'
#
loop_
_entity.id
_entity.type
_entity.pdbx_description
1 polymer ?
#
loop_
_entity_poly.entity_id
_entity_poly.type
_entity_poly.pdbx_seq_one_letter_code
_entity_poly.pdbx_strand_id
1 'polypeptide(L)'
;MTLLTEIQENQFKDQGFLILKNLFDEEEIKLLKESAIFDKELDKQSVSRLDGNGKKVRLALWNHPGDGIYGMFARCNKLVNKMEQILGGEVYHYHSKMILKDPEIGGAWEWH
;
A
#
# COMPACT_ATOMS: atom_id res chain seq x y z
N MET A 1 0.20 -11.65 -18.83
CA MET A 1 0.09 -11.17 -17.43
C MET A 1 0.59 -12.26 -16.49
N THR A 2 1.48 -11.90 -15.56
CA THR A 2 2.11 -12.90 -14.69
C THR A 2 1.25 -13.11 -13.44
N LEU A 3 0.79 -14.33 -13.25
CA LEU A 3 0.09 -14.74 -12.04
C LEU A 3 1.09 -15.19 -10.97
N LEU A 4 0.61 -15.37 -9.75
CA LEU A 4 1.39 -15.99 -8.69
C LEU A 4 1.67 -17.45 -9.05
N THR A 5 2.85 -17.93 -8.71
CA THR A 5 3.19 -19.35 -8.86
C THR A 5 2.50 -20.17 -7.77
N GLU A 6 2.41 -21.48 -7.97
CA GLU A 6 1.88 -22.39 -6.95
C GLU A 6 2.68 -22.32 -5.65
N ILE A 7 4.01 -22.17 -5.76
CA ILE A 7 4.90 -22.01 -4.59
C ILE A 7 4.52 -20.76 -3.80
N GLN A 8 4.28 -19.64 -4.48
CA GLN A 8 3.88 -18.38 -3.84
C GLN A 8 2.51 -18.49 -3.17
N GLU A 9 1.55 -19.12 -3.83
CA GLU A 9 0.22 -19.35 -3.24
C GLU A 9 0.32 -20.20 -1.97
N ASN A 10 1.10 -21.27 -2.00
CA ASN A 10 1.31 -22.13 -0.85
C ASN A 10 2.03 -21.41 0.28
N GLN A 11 2.99 -20.56 -0.04
CA GLN A 11 3.68 -19.75 0.95
C GLN A 11 2.70 -18.83 1.67
N PHE A 12 1.80 -18.20 0.95
CA PHE A 12 0.77 -17.34 1.56
C PHE A 12 -0.15 -18.15 2.48
N LYS A 13 -0.60 -19.33 2.03
CA LYS A 13 -1.46 -20.20 2.85
C LYS A 13 -0.79 -20.66 4.13
N ASP A 14 0.50 -20.99 4.04
CA ASP A 14 1.25 -21.52 5.18
C ASP A 14 1.69 -20.43 6.16
N GLN A 15 2.11 -19.28 5.66
CA GLN A 15 2.71 -18.21 6.47
C GLN A 15 1.78 -17.03 6.75
N GLY A 16 0.71 -16.88 5.98
CA GLY A 16 -0.25 -15.80 6.15
C GLY A 16 0.19 -14.47 5.51
N PHE A 17 1.32 -14.45 4.82
CA PHE A 17 1.79 -13.29 4.08
C PHE A 17 2.64 -13.71 2.88
N LEU A 18 2.83 -12.76 1.95
CA LEU A 18 3.66 -12.96 0.78
C LEU A 18 4.29 -11.62 0.38
N ILE A 19 5.59 -11.63 0.15
CA ILE A 19 6.31 -10.46 -0.35
C ILE A 19 6.60 -10.67 -1.83
N LEU A 20 6.11 -9.75 -2.66
CA LEU A 20 6.33 -9.77 -4.10
C LEU A 20 7.36 -8.71 -4.47
N LYS A 21 8.57 -9.16 -4.77
CA LYS A 21 9.64 -8.25 -5.19
C LYS A 21 9.45 -7.88 -6.65
N ASN A 22 9.78 -6.63 -6.98
CA ASN A 22 9.76 -6.11 -8.36
C ASN A 22 8.38 -6.19 -9.03
N LEU A 23 7.31 -6.09 -8.25
CA LEU A 23 5.95 -6.04 -8.79
C LEU A 23 5.75 -4.81 -9.67
N PHE A 24 6.26 -3.68 -9.23
CA PHE A 24 6.29 -2.43 -9.99
C PHE A 24 7.73 -2.11 -10.41
N ASP A 25 7.89 -1.54 -11.59
CA ASP A 25 9.20 -1.13 -12.08
C ASP A 25 9.66 0.18 -11.44
N GLU A 26 10.91 0.57 -11.72
CA GLU A 26 11.50 1.77 -11.14
C GLU A 26 10.76 3.04 -11.53
N GLU A 27 10.28 3.13 -12.76
CA GLU A 27 9.53 4.30 -13.25
C GLU A 27 8.19 4.43 -12.54
N GLU A 28 7.48 3.31 -12.38
CA GLU A 28 6.20 3.28 -11.67
C GLU A 28 6.37 3.70 -10.21
N ILE A 29 7.38 3.18 -9.53
CA ILE A 29 7.67 3.53 -8.13
C ILE A 29 8.10 4.99 -8.01
N LYS A 30 8.92 5.48 -8.93
CA LYS A 30 9.33 6.89 -8.94
C LYS A 30 8.12 7.81 -9.08
N LEU A 31 7.21 7.49 -10.01
CA LEU A 31 6.00 8.26 -10.23
C LEU A 31 5.13 8.31 -8.96
N LEU A 32 4.91 7.17 -8.32
CA LEU A 32 4.12 7.09 -7.10
C LEU A 32 4.78 7.87 -5.96
N LYS A 33 6.08 7.71 -5.78
CA LYS A 33 6.86 8.39 -4.73
C LYS A 33 6.84 9.90 -4.91
N GLU A 34 7.12 10.40 -6.10
CA GLU A 34 7.11 11.83 -6.38
C GLU A 34 5.71 12.42 -6.21
N SER A 35 4.68 11.71 -6.67
CA SER A 35 3.30 12.13 -6.48
C SER A 35 2.96 12.29 -5.00
N ALA A 36 3.35 11.32 -4.17
CA ALA A 36 3.10 11.37 -2.73
C ALA A 36 3.86 12.51 -2.04
N ILE A 37 5.11 12.76 -2.42
CA ILE A 37 5.93 13.82 -1.83
C ILE A 37 5.33 15.20 -2.11
N PHE A 38 4.82 15.43 -3.32
CA PHE A 38 4.31 16.72 -3.74
C PHE A 38 2.79 16.88 -3.59
N ASP A 39 2.12 15.90 -3.01
CA ASP A 39 0.66 15.91 -2.85
C ASP A 39 0.25 16.73 -1.62
N LYS A 40 -0.11 17.99 -1.87
CA LYS A 40 -0.56 18.90 -0.81
C LYS A 40 -1.89 18.45 -0.17
N GLU A 41 -2.77 17.83 -0.95
CA GLU A 41 -4.04 17.34 -0.45
C GLU A 41 -3.84 16.17 0.51
N LEU A 42 -2.94 15.26 0.16
CA LEU A 42 -2.56 14.14 1.04
C LEU A 42 -2.01 14.65 2.37
N ASP A 43 -1.15 15.66 2.32
CA ASP A 43 -0.58 16.26 3.53
C ASP A 43 -1.66 16.91 4.41
N LYS A 44 -2.60 17.63 3.81
CA LYS A 44 -3.74 18.24 4.54
C LYS A 44 -4.63 17.20 5.21
N GLN A 45 -4.86 16.07 4.56
CA GLN A 45 -5.74 15.01 5.05
C GLN A 45 -5.05 14.07 6.03
N SER A 46 -3.73 14.17 6.17
CA SER A 46 -3.01 13.30 7.09
C SER A 46 -3.26 13.74 8.53
N VAL A 47 -3.35 12.76 9.41
CA VAL A 47 -3.45 12.98 10.86
C VAL A 47 -2.24 12.38 11.54
N SER A 48 -1.75 13.06 12.59
CA SER A 48 -0.61 12.58 13.35
C SER A 48 -1.06 11.65 14.47
N ARG A 49 -0.30 10.59 14.66
CA ARG A 49 -0.49 9.68 15.80
C ARG A 49 0.86 9.50 16.48
N LEU A 50 0.81 9.22 17.77
CA LEU A 50 2.00 8.85 18.54
C LEU A 50 2.17 7.33 18.51
N ASP A 51 3.41 6.87 18.38
CA ASP A 51 3.71 5.46 18.57
C ASP A 51 3.87 5.13 20.07
N GLY A 52 4.19 3.88 20.40
CA GLY A 52 4.41 3.45 21.77
C GLY A 52 5.58 4.13 22.49
N ASN A 53 6.48 4.79 21.73
CA ASN A 53 7.64 5.51 22.23
C ASN A 53 7.47 7.04 22.19
N GLY A 54 6.29 7.54 21.85
CA GLY A 54 5.99 8.97 21.78
C GLY A 54 6.43 9.64 20.47
N LYS A 55 6.91 8.88 19.49
CA LYS A 55 7.28 9.43 18.18
C LYS A 55 6.05 9.57 17.28
N LYS A 56 6.05 10.57 16.41
CA LYS A 56 4.93 10.86 15.53
C LYS A 56 4.92 10.00 14.27
N VAL A 57 3.74 9.52 13.89
CA VAL A 57 3.45 8.90 12.60
C VAL A 57 2.28 9.65 11.98
N ARG A 58 2.41 10.09 10.73
CA ARG A 58 1.30 10.72 10.01
C ARG A 58 0.60 9.68 9.15
N LEU A 59 -0.73 9.78 9.07
CA LEU A 59 -1.57 8.81 8.36
C LEU A 59 -2.64 9.54 7.57
N ALA A 60 -2.79 9.18 6.31
CA ALA A 60 -3.95 9.52 5.49
C ALA A 60 -4.69 8.24 5.12
N LEU A 61 -6.01 8.26 5.23
CA LEU A 61 -6.87 7.11 4.96
C LEU A 61 -8.02 7.54 4.06
N TRP A 62 -8.34 6.72 3.05
CA TRP A 62 -9.50 6.97 2.19
C TRP A 62 -10.16 5.68 1.73
N ASN A 63 -11.50 5.73 1.52
CA ASN A 63 -12.30 4.54 1.20
C ASN A 63 -12.54 4.36 -0.29
N HIS A 64 -12.40 5.40 -1.09
CA HIS A 64 -12.59 5.33 -2.54
C HIS A 64 -11.24 5.48 -3.24
N PRO A 65 -10.92 4.61 -4.22
CA PRO A 65 -9.63 4.69 -4.90
C PRO A 65 -9.45 6.01 -5.67
N GLY A 66 -10.55 6.59 -6.19
CA GLY A 66 -10.49 7.83 -6.94
C GLY A 66 -9.92 7.64 -8.35
N ASP A 67 -9.82 8.75 -9.08
CA ASP A 67 -9.33 8.76 -10.47
C ASP A 67 -7.86 9.19 -10.60
N GLY A 68 -7.21 9.46 -9.49
CA GLY A 68 -5.82 9.89 -9.45
C GLY A 68 -4.84 8.73 -9.48
N ILE A 69 -3.57 9.06 -9.24
CA ILE A 69 -2.46 8.10 -9.30
C ILE A 69 -2.63 6.96 -8.29
N TYR A 70 -3.10 7.25 -7.09
CA TYR A 70 -3.30 6.21 -6.07
C TYR A 70 -4.37 5.21 -6.48
N GLY A 71 -5.46 5.70 -7.09
CA GLY A 71 -6.52 4.85 -7.61
C GLY A 71 -6.05 3.99 -8.77
N MET A 72 -5.19 4.52 -9.63
CA MET A 72 -4.58 3.75 -10.72
C MET A 72 -3.76 2.58 -10.18
N PHE A 73 -2.93 2.82 -9.17
CA PHE A 73 -2.16 1.74 -8.54
C PHE A 73 -3.07 0.72 -7.86
N ALA A 74 -4.08 1.17 -7.13
CA ALA A 74 -5.01 0.28 -6.44
C ALA A 74 -5.82 -0.61 -7.38
N ARG A 75 -6.11 -0.14 -8.60
CA ARG A 75 -6.90 -0.87 -9.59
C ARG A 75 -6.08 -1.57 -10.66
N CYS A 76 -4.77 -1.44 -10.66
CA CYS A 76 -3.96 -2.01 -11.73
C CYS A 76 -4.02 -3.54 -11.70
N ASN A 77 -3.95 -4.13 -12.89
CA ASN A 77 -4.05 -5.58 -13.04
C ASN A 77 -2.94 -6.34 -12.32
N LYS A 78 -1.75 -5.76 -12.26
CA LYS A 78 -0.62 -6.36 -11.54
C LYS A 78 -0.97 -6.68 -10.08
N LEU A 79 -1.73 -5.81 -9.44
CA LEU A 79 -2.12 -5.96 -8.05
C LEU A 79 -3.43 -6.74 -7.91
N VAL A 80 -4.47 -6.29 -8.61
CA VAL A 80 -5.83 -6.85 -8.48
C VAL A 80 -5.87 -8.33 -8.83
N ASN A 81 -5.23 -8.74 -9.92
CA ASN A 81 -5.27 -10.15 -10.34
C ASN A 81 -4.61 -11.08 -9.32
N LYS A 82 -3.56 -10.62 -8.67
CA LYS A 82 -2.91 -11.41 -7.62
C LYS A 82 -3.77 -11.50 -6.36
N MET A 83 -4.47 -10.43 -6.02
CA MET A 83 -5.42 -10.43 -4.90
C MET A 83 -6.57 -11.38 -5.18
N GLU A 84 -7.13 -11.36 -6.38
CA GLU A 84 -8.18 -12.29 -6.79
C GLU A 84 -7.71 -13.74 -6.76
N GLN A 85 -6.48 -14.00 -7.17
CA GLN A 85 -5.88 -15.33 -7.11
C GLN A 85 -5.74 -15.82 -5.66
N ILE A 86 -5.28 -14.97 -4.76
CA ILE A 86 -5.12 -15.32 -3.34
C ILE A 86 -6.46 -15.55 -2.66
N LEU A 87 -7.44 -14.69 -2.93
CA LEU A 87 -8.74 -14.73 -2.27
C LEU A 87 -9.76 -15.65 -2.95
N GLY A 88 -9.44 -16.11 -4.17
CA GLY A 88 -10.29 -17.07 -4.88
C GLY A 88 -11.55 -16.49 -5.51
N GLY A 89 -11.60 -15.20 -5.79
CA GLY A 89 -12.77 -14.57 -6.39
C GLY A 89 -12.58 -13.10 -6.65
N GLU A 90 -13.62 -12.43 -7.11
CA GLU A 90 -13.59 -10.98 -7.35
C GLU A 90 -13.29 -10.22 -6.07
N VAL A 91 -12.52 -9.15 -6.21
CA VAL A 91 -12.15 -8.28 -5.09
C VAL A 91 -12.63 -6.87 -5.33
N TYR A 92 -12.87 -6.14 -4.26
CA TYR A 92 -13.18 -4.72 -4.30
C TYR A 92 -12.27 -3.95 -3.36
N HIS A 93 -12.13 -2.66 -3.62
CA HIS A 93 -11.31 -1.79 -2.79
C HIS A 93 -12.00 -1.52 -1.46
N TYR A 94 -11.37 -1.92 -0.37
CA TYR A 94 -11.89 -1.65 0.97
C TYR A 94 -11.46 -0.27 1.45
N HIS A 95 -10.16 -0.04 1.53
CA HIS A 95 -9.60 1.28 1.81
C HIS A 95 -8.13 1.32 1.39
N SER A 96 -7.62 2.53 1.23
CA SER A 96 -6.19 2.80 1.09
C SER A 96 -5.73 3.67 2.24
N LYS A 97 -4.49 3.53 2.62
CA LYS A 97 -3.86 4.43 3.57
C LYS A 97 -2.42 4.70 3.19
N MET A 98 -1.98 5.89 3.49
CA MET A 98 -0.60 6.32 3.33
C MET A 98 -0.03 6.65 4.69
N ILE A 99 1.04 5.97 5.07
CA ILE A 99 1.75 6.24 6.30
C ILE A 99 2.97 7.06 5.94
N LEU A 100 3.07 8.24 6.53
CA LEU A 100 4.14 9.19 6.28
C LEU A 100 5.07 9.19 7.49
N LYS A 101 6.28 8.71 7.29
CA LYS A 101 7.32 8.66 8.33
C LYS A 101 8.44 9.60 7.94
N ASP A 102 8.62 10.66 8.71
CA ASP A 102 9.72 11.57 8.49
C ASP A 102 11.03 10.93 8.99
N PRO A 103 12.14 11.11 8.28
CA PRO A 103 13.45 10.66 8.77
C PRO A 103 13.73 11.28 10.14
N GLU A 104 14.39 10.60 11.00
CA GLU A 104 14.77 11.05 12.35
C GLU A 104 13.63 11.17 13.36
N ILE A 105 12.43 11.64 12.95
CA ILE A 105 11.29 11.85 13.86
C ILE A 105 10.12 10.87 13.66
N GLY A 106 10.15 10.09 12.58
CA GLY A 106 9.08 9.13 12.28
C GLY A 106 9.00 8.01 13.30
N GLY A 107 7.78 7.71 13.75
CA GLY A 107 7.52 6.66 14.72
C GLY A 107 7.24 5.30 14.10
N ALA A 108 7.03 4.30 14.93
CA ALA A 108 6.66 2.96 14.52
C ALA A 108 5.14 2.83 14.35
N TRP A 109 4.73 1.86 13.54
CA TRP A 109 3.34 1.42 13.48
C TRP A 109 3.26 0.10 14.25
N GLU A 110 2.61 0.15 15.39
CA GLU A 110 2.57 -1.02 16.28
C GLU A 110 1.72 -2.16 15.70
N TRP A 111 2.03 -3.38 16.08
CA TRP A 111 1.21 -4.55 15.75
C TRP A 111 -0.17 -4.44 16.40
N HIS A 112 -1.16 -4.88 15.66
CA HIS A 112 -2.55 -4.84 16.14
C HIS A 112 -3.34 -6.09 15.73
#